data_cef23a1c11d3a29a5c8662fb454ec6d5
#
_entry.id   cef23a1c11d3a29a5c8662fb454ec6d5
#
_cell.length_a   1.000
_cell.length_b   1.000
_cell.length_c   1.000
_cell.angle_alpha   90.00
_cell.angle_beta   90.00
_cell.angle_gamma   90.00
#
_symmetry.space_group_name_H-M   'P 1'
#
loop_
_entity.id
_entity.type
_entity.pdbx_description
1 polymer ?
#
loop_
_entity_poly.entity_id
_entity_poly.type
_entity_poly.pdbx_seq_one_letter_code
_entity_poly.pdbx_strand_id
1 'polypeptide(L)'
;MASFDFVKAYQWNYRPQIPKRPAWFTEWPGGNRIAVTFTIMHEWESKPGWATMRRFPMPPNSYHTDDFLGLGAREYGANFGIWRLLDVVDKHGVKATVISSGLTAELFPDTVREARERGHEVASHHWNQTLQPPSYNTKEEEREAILKSIAAIEKATGERPLGYMSPGPRPSPFTLELCAELGFIWNGDYSDSDIPYTINVNGTKVVSVGYVRPAYTDNDIMELGLSGGLQQLKDEFDAHYEEAQRHPMKFRYSMHNFTGGRPGLAKVFDNFIDYVKGHSGVWFCRCVDMANFWLEHEGR
;
A
#
# COMPACT_ATOMS: atom_id res chain seq x y z
N MET A 1 26.58 -25.65 16.82
CA MET A 1 25.55 -24.69 16.34
C MET A 1 26.27 -23.64 15.51
N ALA A 2 25.92 -23.50 14.23
CA ALA A 2 26.45 -22.41 13.43
C ALA A 2 25.95 -21.11 14.07
N SER A 3 26.85 -20.18 14.32
CA SER A 3 26.48 -18.83 14.79
C SER A 3 25.62 -18.18 13.72
N PHE A 4 24.41 -17.78 14.06
CA PHE A 4 23.53 -17.03 13.17
C PHE A 4 24.13 -15.63 12.99
N ASP A 5 24.57 -15.33 11.79
CA ASP A 5 25.12 -14.02 11.47
C ASP A 5 23.96 -13.04 11.16
N PHE A 6 23.48 -12.37 12.19
CA PHE A 6 22.39 -11.38 12.07
C PHE A 6 22.72 -10.27 11.10
N VAL A 7 23.98 -9.86 11.01
CA VAL A 7 24.37 -8.79 10.08
C VAL A 7 24.17 -9.22 8.64
N LYS A 8 24.56 -10.45 8.29
CA LYS A 8 24.31 -11.00 6.96
C LYS A 8 22.85 -11.27 6.66
N ALA A 9 22.06 -11.72 7.64
CA ALA A 9 20.64 -11.96 7.46
C ALA A 9 19.85 -10.70 7.17
N TYR A 10 20.32 -9.53 7.65
CA TYR A 10 19.72 -8.22 7.40
C TYR A 10 20.43 -7.39 6.33
N GLN A 11 21.55 -7.83 5.82
CA GLN A 11 22.21 -7.17 4.69
C GLN A 11 21.49 -7.54 3.40
N TRP A 12 20.53 -6.70 3.03
CA TRP A 12 20.15 -6.62 1.64
C TRP A 12 21.27 -5.97 0.87
N ASN A 13 21.51 -6.46 -0.34
CA ASN A 13 22.55 -5.90 -1.19
C ASN A 13 22.38 -4.40 -1.46
N TYR A 14 21.19 -3.87 -1.26
CA TYR A 14 20.81 -2.51 -1.63
C TYR A 14 20.34 -1.66 -0.44
N ARG A 15 20.37 -2.20 0.78
CA ARG A 15 19.91 -1.43 1.94
C ARG A 15 20.75 -0.17 2.11
N PRO A 16 20.19 1.06 2.03
CA PRO A 16 20.93 2.25 2.34
C PRO A 16 21.34 2.19 3.82
N GLN A 17 22.51 2.70 4.16
CA GLN A 17 22.78 3.03 5.54
C GLN A 17 21.69 3.99 5.99
N ILE A 18 21.10 3.73 7.19
CA ILE A 18 19.94 4.46 7.71
C ILE A 18 20.01 5.93 7.33
N PRO A 19 19.04 6.42 6.56
CA PRO A 19 19.11 7.76 6.02
C PRO A 19 19.07 8.75 7.20
N LYS A 20 20.18 9.45 7.40
CA LYS A 20 20.07 10.74 8.10
C LYS A 20 19.12 11.56 7.25
N ARG A 21 18.18 12.26 7.91
CA ARG A 21 17.33 13.20 7.18
C ARG A 21 18.21 14.08 6.30
N PRO A 22 17.97 14.14 4.97
CA PRO A 22 18.75 14.98 4.10
C PRO A 22 18.63 16.44 4.51
N ALA A 23 19.71 17.19 4.44
CA ALA A 23 19.70 18.61 4.84
C ALA A 23 18.75 19.48 3.99
N TRP A 24 18.52 19.07 2.74
CA TRP A 24 17.58 19.75 1.84
C TRP A 24 16.10 19.51 2.21
N PHE A 25 15.79 18.43 2.95
CA PHE A 25 14.42 18.08 3.29
C PHE A 25 13.96 18.83 4.55
N THR A 26 13.50 20.05 4.35
CA THR A 26 13.02 20.96 5.41
C THR A 26 11.51 21.08 5.44
N GLU A 27 10.82 20.82 4.33
CA GLU A 27 9.36 20.90 4.20
C GLU A 27 8.87 20.12 2.97
N TRP A 28 7.59 19.83 2.94
CA TRP A 28 6.86 19.32 1.80
C TRP A 28 6.38 20.44 0.86
N PRO A 29 5.89 20.15 -0.36
CA PRO A 29 5.35 21.16 -1.27
C PRO A 29 4.39 22.13 -0.57
N GLY A 30 4.55 23.44 -0.84
CA GLY A 30 3.71 24.48 -0.26
C GLY A 30 4.00 24.82 1.20
N GLY A 31 5.18 24.47 1.73
CA GLY A 31 5.55 24.71 3.11
C GLY A 31 4.89 23.76 4.12
N ASN A 32 4.34 22.64 3.63
CA ASN A 32 3.67 21.65 4.48
C ASN A 32 4.67 20.87 5.34
N ARG A 33 4.22 20.45 6.51
CA ARG A 33 5.05 19.74 7.50
C ARG A 33 4.83 18.24 7.50
N ILE A 34 3.63 17.79 7.11
CA ILE A 34 3.29 16.37 7.03
C ILE A 34 2.68 16.04 5.66
N ALA A 35 3.19 15.00 5.03
CA ALA A 35 2.57 14.42 3.83
C ALA A 35 1.65 13.27 4.24
N VAL A 36 0.39 13.35 3.87
CA VAL A 36 -0.60 12.31 4.19
C VAL A 36 -1.03 11.59 2.91
N THR A 37 -0.84 10.27 2.93
CA THR A 37 -1.18 9.40 1.80
C THR A 37 -2.20 8.37 2.26
N PHE A 38 -3.32 8.30 1.55
CA PHE A 38 -4.31 7.23 1.70
C PHE A 38 -4.15 6.21 0.59
N THR A 39 -4.08 4.94 0.97
CA THR A 39 -4.00 3.84 0.01
C THR A 39 -5.21 2.92 0.13
N ILE A 40 -5.70 2.47 -1.02
CA ILE A 40 -6.80 1.51 -1.11
C ILE A 40 -6.22 0.22 -1.67
N MET A 41 -6.17 -0.81 -0.82
CA MET A 41 -5.72 -2.13 -1.19
C MET A 41 -6.86 -2.82 -1.95
N HIS A 42 -6.70 -2.96 -3.26
CA HIS A 42 -7.70 -3.55 -4.15
C HIS A 42 -7.28 -4.94 -4.57
N GLU A 43 -7.68 -5.91 -3.78
CA GLU A 43 -7.13 -7.25 -3.75
C GLU A 43 -8.11 -8.33 -4.20
N TRP A 44 -7.57 -9.36 -4.85
CA TRP A 44 -8.26 -10.61 -5.16
C TRP A 44 -7.34 -11.82 -5.00
N GLU A 45 -7.92 -12.96 -4.74
CA GLU A 45 -7.22 -14.22 -4.51
C GLU A 45 -7.52 -15.23 -5.61
N SER A 46 -6.51 -16.05 -5.98
CA SER A 46 -6.67 -17.08 -7.00
C SER A 46 -7.15 -18.43 -6.46
N LYS A 47 -7.13 -18.61 -5.13
CA LYS A 47 -7.58 -19.83 -4.47
C LYS A 47 -8.57 -19.54 -3.35
N PRO A 48 -9.74 -20.18 -3.35
CA PRO A 48 -10.79 -19.96 -2.35
C PRO A 48 -10.37 -20.17 -0.90
N GLY A 49 -9.48 -21.09 -0.62
CA GLY A 49 -9.09 -21.48 0.74
C GLY A 49 -8.28 -20.43 1.53
N TRP A 50 -7.81 -19.36 0.90
CA TRP A 50 -7.08 -18.28 1.58
C TRP A 50 -7.98 -17.22 2.17
N ALA A 51 -9.18 -17.10 1.64
CA ALA A 51 -10.15 -16.12 2.07
C ALA A 51 -10.90 -16.52 3.35
N THR A 52 -10.45 -17.58 4.06
CA THR A 52 -11.12 -18.07 5.26
C THR A 52 -11.38 -16.96 6.25
N MET A 53 -12.65 -16.74 6.57
CA MET A 53 -13.01 -15.89 7.68
C MET A 53 -12.63 -16.64 8.97
N ARG A 54 -11.60 -16.18 9.68
CA ARG A 54 -11.13 -16.78 10.93
C ARG A 54 -12.25 -17.11 11.93
N ARG A 55 -13.32 -16.31 11.91
CA ARG A 55 -14.48 -16.48 12.79
C ARG A 55 -15.36 -17.68 12.42
N PHE A 56 -15.32 -18.10 11.16
CA PHE A 56 -16.13 -19.21 10.63
C PHE A 56 -15.21 -20.17 9.85
N PRO A 57 -14.37 -20.94 10.54
CA PRO A 57 -13.51 -21.91 9.88
C PRO A 57 -14.34 -22.98 9.18
N MET A 58 -13.78 -23.54 8.12
CA MET A 58 -14.38 -24.70 7.45
C MET A 58 -14.60 -25.84 8.48
N PRO A 59 -15.74 -26.54 8.41
CA PRO A 59 -16.00 -27.68 9.30
C PRO A 59 -14.90 -28.74 9.15
N PRO A 60 -14.48 -29.40 10.25
CA PRO A 60 -13.54 -30.50 10.16
C PRO A 60 -14.14 -31.63 9.30
N ASN A 61 -13.28 -32.29 8.53
CA ASN A 61 -13.63 -33.37 7.61
C ASN A 61 -14.55 -32.95 6.43
N SER A 62 -14.52 -31.69 6.01
CA SER A 62 -15.20 -31.25 4.80
C SER A 62 -14.60 -31.91 3.56
N TYR A 63 -15.45 -32.50 2.69
CA TYR A 63 -15.04 -32.99 1.38
C TYR A 63 -14.78 -31.86 0.40
N HIS A 64 -15.48 -30.73 0.56
CA HIS A 64 -15.29 -29.51 -0.23
C HIS A 64 -14.55 -28.49 0.63
N THR A 65 -13.41 -28.02 0.15
CA THR A 65 -12.52 -27.11 0.87
C THR A 65 -12.58 -25.67 0.35
N ASP A 66 -13.40 -25.41 -0.67
CA ASP A 66 -13.59 -24.09 -1.22
C ASP A 66 -14.41 -23.21 -0.26
N ASP A 67 -13.82 -22.10 0.18
CA ASP A 67 -14.47 -21.16 1.09
C ASP A 67 -15.30 -20.13 0.33
N PHE A 68 -16.51 -20.51 -0.06
CA PHE A 68 -17.45 -19.60 -0.74
C PHE A 68 -17.89 -18.41 0.13
N LEU A 69 -17.90 -18.54 1.45
CA LEU A 69 -18.18 -17.42 2.35
C LEU A 69 -17.04 -16.38 2.29
N GLY A 70 -15.80 -16.85 2.36
CA GLY A 70 -14.62 -15.99 2.24
C GLY A 70 -14.52 -15.35 0.87
N LEU A 71 -14.80 -16.10 -0.21
CA LEU A 71 -14.86 -15.55 -1.58
C LEU A 71 -15.90 -14.44 -1.70
N GLY A 72 -17.14 -14.67 -1.24
CA GLY A 72 -18.20 -13.66 -1.26
C GLY A 72 -17.84 -12.43 -0.44
N ALA A 73 -17.12 -12.59 0.68
CA ALA A 73 -16.61 -11.47 1.46
C ALA A 73 -15.58 -10.63 0.69
N ARG A 74 -14.72 -11.27 -0.11
CA ARG A 74 -13.75 -10.59 -1.00
C ARG A 74 -14.44 -9.93 -2.19
N GLU A 75 -15.40 -10.63 -2.81
CA GLU A 75 -16.17 -10.13 -3.95
C GLU A 75 -16.95 -8.86 -3.62
N TYR A 76 -17.41 -8.72 -2.38
CA TYR A 76 -17.99 -7.48 -1.88
C TYR A 76 -17.05 -6.27 -2.12
N GLY A 77 -15.75 -6.47 -1.99
CA GLY A 77 -14.75 -5.42 -2.22
C GLY A 77 -14.81 -4.85 -3.64
N ALA A 78 -14.91 -5.72 -4.65
CA ALA A 78 -15.01 -5.30 -6.04
C ALA A 78 -16.42 -4.78 -6.40
N ASN A 79 -17.47 -5.39 -5.83
CA ASN A 79 -18.86 -5.05 -6.15
C ASN A 79 -19.32 -3.72 -5.51
N PHE A 80 -18.87 -3.42 -4.28
CA PHE A 80 -19.33 -2.27 -3.51
C PHE A 80 -18.22 -1.50 -2.81
N GLY A 81 -17.24 -2.20 -2.26
CA GLY A 81 -16.28 -1.60 -1.34
C GLY A 81 -15.37 -0.58 -1.99
N ILE A 82 -14.82 -0.91 -3.16
CA ILE A 82 -13.92 0.00 -3.90
C ILE A 82 -14.65 1.30 -4.26
N TRP A 83 -15.88 1.21 -4.78
CA TRP A 83 -16.69 2.36 -5.19
C TRP A 83 -16.93 3.30 -4.01
N ARG A 84 -17.31 2.75 -2.85
CA ARG A 84 -17.54 3.53 -1.63
C ARG A 84 -16.28 4.23 -1.14
N LEU A 85 -15.13 3.55 -1.19
CA LEU A 85 -13.87 4.16 -0.77
C LEU A 85 -13.41 5.27 -1.71
N LEU A 86 -13.60 5.10 -3.03
CA LEU A 86 -13.37 6.16 -4.01
C LEU A 86 -14.30 7.36 -3.78
N ASP A 87 -15.59 7.11 -3.53
CA ASP A 87 -16.55 8.18 -3.23
C ASP A 87 -16.19 8.94 -1.94
N VAL A 88 -15.65 8.25 -0.93
CA VAL A 88 -15.19 8.89 0.31
C VAL A 88 -14.04 9.84 0.03
N VAL A 89 -12.99 9.40 -0.66
CA VAL A 89 -11.82 10.28 -0.92
C VAL A 89 -12.19 11.43 -1.87
N ASP A 90 -13.03 11.20 -2.87
CA ASP A 90 -13.49 12.23 -3.80
C ASP A 90 -14.36 13.29 -3.13
N LYS A 91 -15.26 12.89 -2.21
CA LYS A 91 -16.05 13.81 -1.38
C LYS A 91 -15.17 14.84 -0.66
N HIS A 92 -13.98 14.43 -0.24
CA HIS A 92 -13.02 15.31 0.43
C HIS A 92 -12.07 16.05 -0.51
N GLY A 93 -12.15 15.79 -1.82
CA GLY A 93 -11.20 16.34 -2.82
C GLY A 93 -9.78 15.80 -2.67
N VAL A 94 -9.61 14.63 -2.04
CA VAL A 94 -8.31 13.99 -1.82
C VAL A 94 -8.10 12.92 -2.88
N LYS A 95 -6.87 12.81 -3.40
CA LYS A 95 -6.49 11.73 -4.30
C LYS A 95 -5.73 10.64 -3.54
N ALA A 96 -6.13 9.40 -3.76
CA ALA A 96 -5.54 8.22 -3.13
C ALA A 96 -4.66 7.44 -4.11
N THR A 97 -3.89 6.48 -3.59
CA THR A 97 -3.23 5.45 -4.39
C THR A 97 -4.01 4.14 -4.25
N VAL A 98 -4.57 3.65 -5.34
CA VAL A 98 -5.19 2.32 -5.41
C VAL A 98 -4.11 1.30 -5.75
N ILE A 99 -3.82 0.42 -4.82
CA ILE A 99 -2.81 -0.63 -4.98
C ILE A 99 -3.55 -1.91 -5.36
N SER A 100 -3.56 -2.22 -6.67
CA SER A 100 -4.36 -3.30 -7.23
C SER A 100 -3.53 -4.53 -7.57
N SER A 101 -4.01 -5.72 -7.19
CA SER A 101 -3.45 -6.94 -7.75
C SER A 101 -3.78 -7.05 -9.24
N GLY A 102 -2.88 -7.65 -10.01
CA GLY A 102 -3.09 -7.84 -11.45
C GLY A 102 -4.33 -8.69 -11.72
N LEU A 103 -4.60 -9.69 -10.89
CA LEU A 103 -5.80 -10.53 -10.99
C LEU A 103 -7.09 -9.73 -10.77
N THR A 104 -7.07 -8.76 -9.85
CA THR A 104 -8.21 -7.84 -9.66
C THR A 104 -8.45 -7.00 -10.92
N ALA A 105 -7.38 -6.45 -11.50
CA ALA A 105 -7.49 -5.68 -12.75
C ALA A 105 -7.95 -6.52 -13.94
N GLU A 106 -7.63 -7.82 -13.97
CA GLU A 106 -8.09 -8.76 -15.00
C GLU A 106 -9.58 -9.08 -14.85
N LEU A 107 -10.03 -9.37 -13.63
CA LEU A 107 -11.40 -9.82 -13.34
C LEU A 107 -12.40 -8.66 -13.24
N PHE A 108 -11.97 -7.51 -12.73
CA PHE A 108 -12.81 -6.34 -12.45
C PHE A 108 -12.19 -5.06 -13.06
N PRO A 109 -11.92 -5.02 -14.38
CA PRO A 109 -11.16 -3.92 -15.00
C PRO A 109 -11.82 -2.56 -14.83
N ASP A 110 -13.15 -2.50 -14.74
CA ASP A 110 -13.88 -1.24 -14.59
C ASP A 110 -13.57 -0.55 -13.26
N THR A 111 -13.34 -1.31 -12.19
CA THR A 111 -13.01 -0.74 -10.87
C THR A 111 -11.66 -0.03 -10.87
N VAL A 112 -10.70 -0.58 -11.61
CA VAL A 112 -9.34 -0.04 -11.72
C VAL A 112 -9.32 1.14 -12.69
N ARG A 113 -10.07 1.04 -13.80
CA ARG A 113 -10.25 2.13 -14.76
C ARG A 113 -10.88 3.36 -14.11
N GLU A 114 -11.98 3.18 -13.41
CA GLU A 114 -12.68 4.26 -12.71
C GLU A 114 -11.76 4.97 -11.71
N ALA A 115 -10.98 4.22 -10.94
CA ALA A 115 -10.01 4.82 -10.02
C ALA A 115 -9.04 5.75 -10.77
N ARG A 116 -8.54 5.31 -11.94
CA ARG A 116 -7.65 6.12 -12.77
C ARG A 116 -8.36 7.34 -13.37
N GLU A 117 -9.55 7.17 -13.92
CA GLU A 117 -10.35 8.26 -14.53
C GLU A 117 -10.71 9.34 -13.51
N ARG A 118 -10.94 8.97 -12.24
CA ARG A 118 -11.13 9.92 -11.14
C ARG A 118 -9.82 10.59 -10.67
N GLY A 119 -8.67 10.30 -11.29
CA GLY A 119 -7.37 10.92 -11.01
C GLY A 119 -6.60 10.33 -9.84
N HIS A 120 -7.02 9.17 -9.33
CA HIS A 120 -6.24 8.41 -8.37
C HIS A 120 -5.05 7.73 -9.07
N GLU A 121 -3.99 7.45 -8.31
CA GLU A 121 -2.92 6.59 -8.78
C GLU A 121 -3.39 5.12 -8.75
N VAL A 122 -2.99 4.34 -9.75
CA VAL A 122 -3.10 2.88 -9.71
C VAL A 122 -1.70 2.28 -9.70
N ALA A 123 -1.36 1.57 -8.62
CA ALA A 123 -0.09 0.90 -8.42
C ALA A 123 -0.27 -0.63 -8.41
N SER A 124 0.81 -1.36 -8.65
CA SER A 124 0.80 -2.82 -8.68
C SER A 124 0.90 -3.44 -7.28
N HIS A 125 0.02 -4.40 -7.00
CA HIS A 125 0.06 -5.25 -5.81
C HIS A 125 0.39 -6.71 -6.17
N HIS A 126 1.42 -6.91 -6.95
CA HIS A 126 1.78 -8.20 -7.48
C HIS A 126 0.65 -8.81 -8.35
N TRP A 127 0.74 -10.12 -8.68
CA TRP A 127 -0.30 -10.78 -9.47
C TRP A 127 -1.56 -11.06 -8.64
N ASN A 128 -1.40 -11.70 -7.45
CA ASN A 128 -2.52 -12.03 -6.56
C ASN A 128 -2.05 -12.22 -5.11
N GLN A 129 -3.00 -12.36 -4.17
CA GLN A 129 -2.72 -12.54 -2.75
C GLN A 129 -2.30 -13.96 -2.38
N THR A 130 -2.60 -14.97 -3.19
CA THR A 130 -2.34 -16.37 -2.88
C THR A 130 -0.87 -16.75 -3.08
N LEU A 131 -0.26 -16.24 -4.17
CA LEU A 131 1.15 -16.45 -4.52
C LEU A 131 1.91 -15.15 -4.29
N GLN A 132 2.41 -14.99 -3.08
CA GLN A 132 3.21 -13.83 -2.68
C GLN A 132 4.68 -13.98 -3.13
N PRO A 133 5.46 -12.91 -3.25
CA PRO A 133 6.86 -12.96 -3.67
C PRO A 133 7.71 -14.07 -3.04
N PRO A 134 7.65 -14.34 -1.71
CA PRO A 134 8.44 -15.44 -1.12
C PRO A 134 8.04 -16.85 -1.56
N SER A 135 6.95 -17.00 -2.33
CA SER A 135 6.49 -18.30 -2.84
C SER A 135 7.17 -18.72 -4.16
N TYR A 136 7.91 -17.82 -4.80
CA TYR A 136 8.63 -18.11 -6.04
C TYR A 136 10.03 -18.62 -5.76
N ASN A 137 10.46 -19.65 -6.49
CA ASN A 137 11.78 -20.23 -6.33
C ASN A 137 12.85 -19.45 -7.08
N THR A 138 12.49 -18.81 -8.18
CA THR A 138 13.42 -18.10 -9.06
C THR A 138 12.99 -16.66 -9.28
N LYS A 139 13.96 -15.82 -9.65
CA LYS A 139 13.73 -14.44 -10.02
C LYS A 139 12.84 -14.33 -11.27
N GLU A 140 12.99 -15.24 -12.20
CA GLU A 140 12.24 -15.30 -13.46
C GLU A 140 10.76 -15.57 -13.21
N GLU A 141 10.40 -16.51 -12.33
CA GLU A 141 9.02 -16.80 -11.96
C GLU A 141 8.34 -15.58 -11.31
N GLU A 142 9.03 -14.90 -10.40
CA GLU A 142 8.52 -13.66 -9.79
C GLU A 142 8.40 -12.53 -10.82
N ARG A 143 9.39 -12.40 -11.72
CA ARG A 143 9.35 -11.44 -12.83
C ARG A 143 8.12 -11.61 -13.71
N GLU A 144 7.82 -12.84 -14.11
CA GLU A 144 6.64 -13.16 -14.94
C GLU A 144 5.35 -12.75 -14.23
N ALA A 145 5.22 -13.02 -12.93
CA ALA A 145 4.05 -12.63 -12.15
C ALA A 145 3.90 -11.10 -12.06
N ILE A 146 4.99 -10.36 -11.88
CA ILE A 146 4.98 -8.89 -11.87
C ILE A 146 4.63 -8.35 -13.27
N LEU A 147 5.21 -8.88 -14.33
CA LEU A 147 4.90 -8.48 -15.71
C LEU A 147 3.43 -8.74 -16.05
N LYS A 148 2.88 -9.86 -15.62
CA LYS A 148 1.46 -10.18 -15.78
C LYS A 148 0.57 -9.15 -15.06
N SER A 149 0.96 -8.73 -13.86
CA SER A 149 0.26 -7.67 -13.11
C SER A 149 0.30 -6.33 -13.84
N ILE A 150 1.48 -5.94 -14.31
CA ILE A 150 1.67 -4.71 -15.08
C ILE A 150 0.75 -4.71 -16.32
N ALA A 151 0.77 -5.79 -17.11
CA ALA A 151 -0.02 -5.90 -18.34
C ALA A 151 -1.54 -5.82 -18.07
N ALA A 152 -2.03 -6.44 -16.99
CA ALA A 152 -3.44 -6.39 -16.61
C ALA A 152 -3.88 -4.98 -16.19
N ILE A 153 -3.06 -4.30 -15.38
CA ILE A 153 -3.32 -2.93 -14.94
C ILE A 153 -3.27 -1.96 -16.15
N GLU A 154 -2.23 -2.05 -16.97
CA GLU A 154 -2.08 -1.21 -18.16
C GLU A 154 -3.23 -1.40 -19.15
N LYS A 155 -3.67 -2.64 -19.36
CA LYS A 155 -4.86 -2.95 -20.19
C LYS A 155 -6.14 -2.31 -19.63
N ALA A 156 -6.30 -2.29 -18.29
CA ALA A 156 -7.50 -1.75 -17.66
C ALA A 156 -7.51 -0.22 -17.62
N THR A 157 -6.35 0.42 -17.40
CA THR A 157 -6.22 1.87 -17.12
C THR A 157 -5.69 2.68 -18.30
N GLY A 158 -5.07 2.03 -19.29
CA GLY A 158 -4.33 2.69 -20.36
C GLY A 158 -2.94 3.19 -19.94
N GLU A 159 -2.53 2.98 -18.69
CA GLU A 159 -1.25 3.47 -18.16
C GLU A 159 -0.51 2.39 -17.38
N ARG A 160 0.82 2.38 -17.54
CA ARG A 160 1.71 1.52 -16.79
C ARG A 160 1.79 1.96 -15.32
N PRO A 161 1.65 1.04 -14.34
CA PRO A 161 1.83 1.40 -12.93
C PRO A 161 3.28 1.80 -12.65
N LEU A 162 3.46 2.90 -11.91
CA LEU A 162 4.76 3.40 -11.51
C LEU A 162 5.18 2.99 -10.09
N GLY A 163 4.27 2.41 -9.34
CA GLY A 163 4.49 1.95 -7.99
C GLY A 163 4.21 0.48 -7.78
N TYR A 164 4.90 -0.08 -6.79
CA TYR A 164 4.75 -1.49 -6.42
C TYR A 164 4.72 -1.67 -4.91
N MET A 165 3.90 -2.60 -4.47
CA MET A 165 3.89 -3.09 -3.11
C MET A 165 3.56 -4.58 -3.10
N SER A 166 4.34 -5.37 -2.37
CA SER A 166 4.10 -6.81 -2.20
C SER A 166 2.85 -7.06 -1.35
N PRO A 167 2.09 -8.13 -1.63
CA PRO A 167 1.04 -8.60 -0.73
C PRO A 167 1.57 -8.84 0.69
N GLY A 168 0.87 -8.26 1.69
CA GLY A 168 1.24 -8.36 3.10
C GLY A 168 2.60 -7.77 3.44
N PRO A 169 3.07 -6.70 2.78
CA PRO A 169 4.45 -6.17 2.62
C PRO A 169 5.54 -7.23 2.81
N ARG A 170 5.49 -8.29 1.99
CA ARG A 170 6.42 -9.42 2.08
C ARG A 170 7.20 -9.60 0.77
N PRO A 171 8.25 -8.79 0.55
CA PRO A 171 9.11 -8.95 -0.61
C PRO A 171 9.94 -10.24 -0.52
N SER A 172 10.34 -10.79 -1.66
CA SER A 172 11.39 -11.79 -1.79
C SER A 172 12.76 -11.11 -1.84
N PRO A 173 13.86 -11.87 -1.84
CA PRO A 173 15.19 -11.31 -2.12
C PRO A 173 15.33 -10.68 -3.50
N PHE A 174 14.44 -10.98 -4.45
CA PHE A 174 14.46 -10.50 -5.84
C PHE A 174 13.58 -9.28 -6.08
N THR A 175 12.56 -9.07 -5.25
CA THR A 175 11.49 -8.09 -5.49
C THR A 175 12.01 -6.68 -5.76
N LEU A 176 12.94 -6.18 -4.96
CA LEU A 176 13.44 -4.81 -5.10
C LEU A 176 14.24 -4.63 -6.40
N GLU A 177 15.04 -5.63 -6.75
CA GLU A 177 15.79 -5.63 -8.01
C GLU A 177 14.84 -5.67 -9.21
N LEU A 178 13.79 -6.51 -9.14
CA LEU A 178 12.75 -6.57 -10.16
C LEU A 178 11.96 -5.25 -10.26
N CYS A 179 11.69 -4.58 -9.14
CA CYS A 179 11.06 -3.25 -9.17
C CYS A 179 11.91 -2.25 -9.97
N ALA A 180 13.22 -2.21 -9.72
CA ALA A 180 14.15 -1.33 -10.44
C ALA A 180 14.23 -1.67 -11.92
N GLU A 181 14.42 -2.95 -12.27
CA GLU A 181 14.54 -3.44 -13.65
C GLU A 181 13.25 -3.21 -14.45
N LEU A 182 12.09 -3.33 -13.81
CA LEU A 182 10.79 -3.15 -14.44
C LEU A 182 10.28 -1.71 -14.42
N GLY A 183 11.08 -0.75 -13.94
CA GLY A 183 10.81 0.68 -14.04
C GLY A 183 9.82 1.22 -13.02
N PHE A 184 9.61 0.56 -11.90
CA PHE A 184 8.88 1.15 -10.78
C PHE A 184 9.72 2.23 -10.11
N ILE A 185 9.13 3.41 -9.88
CA ILE A 185 9.82 4.52 -9.24
C ILE A 185 9.69 4.51 -7.72
N TRP A 186 8.70 3.80 -7.17
CA TRP A 186 8.55 3.63 -5.74
C TRP A 186 8.14 2.20 -5.34
N ASN A 187 8.53 1.84 -4.11
CA ASN A 187 8.19 0.58 -3.46
C ASN A 187 7.60 0.84 -2.06
N GLY A 188 6.55 0.11 -1.71
CA GLY A 188 5.78 0.27 -0.48
C GLY A 188 6.09 -0.73 0.63
N ASP A 189 7.07 -1.63 0.45
CA ASP A 189 7.27 -2.79 1.33
C ASP A 189 7.96 -2.48 2.67
N TYR A 190 8.65 -1.34 2.77
CA TYR A 190 9.52 -1.04 3.90
C TYR A 190 8.90 -0.01 4.85
N SER A 191 8.72 -0.41 6.13
CA SER A 191 8.15 0.42 7.20
C SER A 191 9.24 0.75 8.24
N ASP A 192 10.39 1.21 7.75
CA ASP A 192 11.61 1.42 8.53
C ASP A 192 12.02 2.90 8.62
N SER A 193 11.18 3.83 8.15
CA SER A 193 11.48 5.25 8.15
C SER A 193 10.19 6.10 8.17
N ASP A 194 10.25 7.22 8.90
CA ASP A 194 9.18 8.23 8.97
C ASP A 194 9.21 9.23 7.81
N ILE A 195 10.20 9.11 6.94
CA ILE A 195 10.35 9.89 5.71
C ILE A 195 10.59 8.94 4.53
N PRO A 196 10.31 9.34 3.28
CA PRO A 196 10.79 8.59 2.13
C PRO A 196 12.31 8.57 2.08
N TYR A 197 12.86 7.61 1.36
CA TYR A 197 14.29 7.57 1.04
C TYR A 197 14.52 6.78 -0.25
N THR A 198 15.61 7.08 -0.91
CA THR A 198 15.97 6.40 -2.16
C THR A 198 16.85 5.19 -1.89
N ILE A 199 16.51 4.11 -2.57
CA ILE A 199 17.34 2.89 -2.65
C ILE A 199 17.94 2.87 -4.04
N ASN A 200 19.27 2.83 -4.11
CA ASN A 200 19.99 2.69 -5.38
C ASN A 200 20.19 1.20 -5.69
N VAL A 201 19.48 0.73 -6.70
CA VAL A 201 19.55 -0.66 -7.16
C VAL A 201 20.28 -0.71 -8.49
N ASN A 202 21.55 -1.05 -8.46
CA ASN A 202 22.41 -1.14 -9.67
C ASN A 202 22.38 0.14 -10.55
N GLY A 203 22.33 1.31 -9.92
CA GLY A 203 22.27 2.60 -10.62
C GLY A 203 20.84 3.11 -10.87
N THR A 204 19.82 2.30 -10.65
CA THR A 204 18.40 2.71 -10.73
C THR A 204 17.90 3.12 -9.36
N LYS A 205 17.25 4.28 -9.28
CA LYS A 205 16.68 4.80 -8.03
C LYS A 205 15.24 4.34 -7.85
N VAL A 206 14.92 3.74 -6.69
CA VAL A 206 13.57 3.38 -6.25
C VAL A 206 13.32 4.05 -4.91
N VAL A 207 12.22 4.82 -4.79
CA VAL A 207 11.86 5.51 -3.54
C VAL A 207 11.08 4.58 -2.63
N SER A 208 11.51 4.41 -1.39
CA SER A 208 10.73 3.73 -0.36
C SER A 208 9.63 4.65 0.16
N VAL A 209 8.38 4.22 0.01
CA VAL A 209 7.16 4.92 0.48
C VAL A 209 6.34 3.94 1.34
N GLY A 210 6.93 3.47 2.43
CA GLY A 210 6.30 2.49 3.31
C GLY A 210 5.31 3.10 4.31
N TYR A 211 4.66 2.24 5.08
CA TYR A 211 3.78 2.62 6.18
C TYR A 211 4.54 3.36 7.29
N VAL A 212 3.81 4.07 8.16
CA VAL A 212 4.37 4.67 9.39
C VAL A 212 4.70 3.59 10.43
N ARG A 213 4.00 2.47 10.40
CA ARG A 213 4.30 1.23 11.12
C ARG A 213 3.88 0.03 10.27
N PRO A 214 4.43 -1.18 10.50
CA PRO A 214 4.12 -2.34 9.68
C PRO A 214 2.61 -2.57 9.53
N ALA A 215 2.16 -2.59 8.26
CA ALA A 215 0.79 -2.92 7.86
C ALA A 215 -0.31 -2.13 8.60
N TYR A 216 -0.11 -0.82 8.81
CA TYR A 216 -1.13 0.04 9.43
C TYR A 216 -2.35 0.19 8.53
N THR A 217 -3.41 -0.53 8.84
CA THR A 217 -4.58 -0.71 7.99
C THR A 217 -5.90 -0.73 8.79
N ASP A 218 -7.00 -0.84 8.06
CA ASP A 218 -8.35 -1.04 8.59
C ASP A 218 -8.51 -2.31 9.44
N ASN A 219 -7.63 -3.31 9.32
CA ASN A 219 -7.65 -4.49 10.18
C ASN A 219 -7.34 -4.12 11.64
N ASP A 220 -6.41 -3.20 11.88
CA ASP A 220 -6.10 -2.68 13.22
C ASP A 220 -7.32 -1.97 13.84
N ILE A 221 -8.05 -1.20 13.00
CA ILE A 221 -9.25 -0.49 13.40
C ILE A 221 -10.38 -1.46 13.78
N MET A 222 -10.54 -2.53 12.99
CA MET A 222 -11.62 -3.50 13.20
C MET A 222 -11.49 -4.22 14.54
N GLU A 223 -10.27 -4.46 15.03
CA GLU A 223 -10.02 -5.11 16.31
C GLU A 223 -10.48 -4.26 17.51
N LEU A 224 -10.46 -2.92 17.37
CA LEU A 224 -10.84 -1.96 18.42
C LEU A 224 -12.31 -1.54 18.35
N GLY A 225 -13.04 -1.97 17.33
CA GLY A 225 -14.36 -1.46 17.00
C GLY A 225 -14.31 -0.04 16.40
N LEU A 226 -15.43 0.41 15.84
CA LEU A 226 -15.47 1.64 15.02
C LEU A 226 -15.04 2.90 15.79
N SER A 227 -15.50 3.07 17.02
CA SER A 227 -15.17 4.26 17.83
C SER A 227 -13.75 4.23 18.33
N GLY A 228 -13.29 3.09 18.85
CA GLY A 228 -11.90 2.91 19.32
C GLY A 228 -10.90 3.04 18.18
N GLY A 229 -11.24 2.47 17.03
CA GLY A 229 -10.42 2.56 15.84
C GLY A 229 -10.27 3.98 15.29
N LEU A 230 -11.35 4.78 15.27
CA LEU A 230 -11.27 6.19 14.90
C LEU A 230 -10.37 6.97 15.87
N GLN A 231 -10.51 6.70 17.17
CA GLN A 231 -9.68 7.38 18.17
C GLN A 231 -8.20 7.01 17.98
N GLN A 232 -7.89 5.74 17.77
CA GLN A 232 -6.52 5.30 17.50
C GLN A 232 -5.92 5.99 16.27
N LEU A 233 -6.68 6.13 15.18
CA LEU A 233 -6.22 6.84 13.99
C LEU A 233 -5.87 8.31 14.28
N LYS A 234 -6.70 8.96 15.09
CA LYS A 234 -6.46 10.35 15.51
C LYS A 234 -5.22 10.46 16.38
N ASP A 235 -5.10 9.63 17.41
CA ASP A 235 -3.95 9.63 18.32
C ASP A 235 -2.63 9.39 17.58
N GLU A 236 -2.63 8.44 16.64
CA GLU A 236 -1.46 8.14 15.81
C GLU A 236 -1.10 9.31 14.89
N PHE A 237 -2.11 9.93 14.25
CA PHE A 237 -1.90 11.11 13.41
C PHE A 237 -1.40 12.29 14.23
N ASP A 238 -1.98 12.55 15.40
CA ASP A 238 -1.60 13.68 16.26
C ASP A 238 -0.15 13.56 16.70
N ALA A 239 0.31 12.37 17.09
CA ALA A 239 1.70 12.15 17.45
C ALA A 239 2.65 12.47 16.27
N HIS A 240 2.32 12.01 15.06
CA HIS A 240 3.09 12.33 13.86
C HIS A 240 3.02 13.83 13.51
N TYR A 241 1.85 14.44 13.65
CA TYR A 241 1.65 15.86 13.37
C TYR A 241 2.44 16.76 14.32
N GLU A 242 2.46 16.45 15.61
CA GLU A 242 3.26 17.17 16.60
C GLU A 242 4.76 17.05 16.31
N GLU A 243 5.23 15.85 16.01
CA GLU A 243 6.64 15.66 15.66
C GLU A 243 7.00 16.32 14.33
N ALA A 244 6.08 16.33 13.36
CA ALA A 244 6.26 16.97 12.08
C ALA A 244 6.48 18.48 12.18
N GLN A 245 6.07 19.15 13.26
CA GLN A 245 6.37 20.57 13.48
C GLN A 245 7.89 20.82 13.67
N ARG A 246 8.61 19.82 14.14
CA ARG A 246 10.08 19.88 14.28
C ARG A 246 10.80 19.41 13.03
N HIS A 247 10.22 18.45 12.35
CA HIS A 247 10.79 17.82 11.15
C HIS A 247 9.68 17.34 10.22
N PRO A 248 9.78 17.56 8.89
CA PRO A 248 8.77 17.03 7.98
C PRO A 248 8.71 15.49 8.04
N MET A 249 7.50 14.96 8.05
CA MET A 249 7.22 13.53 8.15
C MET A 249 6.21 13.08 7.09
N LYS A 250 6.09 11.78 6.88
CA LYS A 250 4.99 11.18 6.13
C LYS A 250 4.03 10.46 7.08
N PHE A 251 2.76 10.40 6.69
CA PHE A 251 1.75 9.55 7.30
C PHE A 251 1.03 8.76 6.20
N ARG A 252 0.99 7.44 6.32
CA ARG A 252 0.32 6.58 5.35
C ARG A 252 -0.63 5.64 6.06
N TYR A 253 -1.90 5.65 5.63
CA TYR A 253 -2.94 4.76 6.12
C TYR A 253 -3.60 4.01 4.96
N SER A 254 -3.91 2.73 5.17
CA SER A 254 -4.48 1.86 4.13
C SER A 254 -5.81 1.26 4.51
N MET A 255 -6.69 1.15 3.51
CA MET A 255 -8.00 0.50 3.60
C MET A 255 -8.08 -0.63 2.59
N HIS A 256 -8.53 -1.82 3.00
CA HIS A 256 -8.85 -2.90 2.06
C HIS A 256 -10.25 -2.70 1.48
N ASN A 257 -10.41 -2.93 0.19
CA ASN A 257 -11.69 -2.79 -0.49
C ASN A 257 -12.81 -3.62 0.15
N PHE A 258 -12.52 -4.85 0.61
CA PHE A 258 -13.49 -5.79 1.17
C PHE A 258 -13.77 -5.58 2.68
N THR A 259 -12.84 -4.99 3.42
CA THR A 259 -12.96 -4.68 4.87
C THR A 259 -13.34 -3.22 5.06
N GLY A 260 -12.43 -2.31 4.72
CA GLY A 260 -12.60 -0.86 4.86
C GLY A 260 -13.72 -0.29 4.01
N GLY A 261 -14.04 -0.95 2.88
CA GLY A 261 -15.19 -0.60 2.04
C GLY A 261 -16.55 -0.91 2.65
N ARG A 262 -16.65 -1.57 3.83
CA ARG A 262 -17.90 -1.76 4.54
C ARG A 262 -18.41 -0.44 5.12
N PRO A 263 -19.75 -0.20 5.18
CA PRO A 263 -20.30 1.12 5.56
C PRO A 263 -19.72 1.69 6.86
N GLY A 264 -19.61 0.88 7.91
CA GLY A 264 -19.09 1.32 9.21
C GLY A 264 -17.64 1.78 9.15
N LEU A 265 -16.74 0.98 8.52
CA LEU A 265 -15.32 1.32 8.39
C LEU A 265 -15.09 2.46 7.39
N ALA A 266 -15.85 2.49 6.29
CA ALA A 266 -15.82 3.62 5.37
C ALA A 266 -16.25 4.93 6.05
N LYS A 267 -17.19 4.88 7.03
CA LYS A 267 -17.55 6.05 7.82
C LYS A 267 -16.46 6.47 8.81
N VAL A 268 -15.73 5.51 9.37
CA VAL A 268 -14.52 5.82 10.18
C VAL A 268 -13.49 6.56 9.33
N PHE A 269 -13.26 6.07 8.12
CA PHE A 269 -12.33 6.69 7.17
C PHE A 269 -12.78 8.09 6.76
N ASP A 270 -14.06 8.27 6.40
CA ASP A 270 -14.67 9.56 6.12
C ASP A 270 -14.43 10.59 7.25
N ASN A 271 -14.71 10.20 8.49
CA ASN A 271 -14.50 11.04 9.67
C ASN A 271 -13.01 11.32 9.93
N PHE A 272 -12.13 10.37 9.63
CA PHE A 272 -10.70 10.56 9.80
C PHE A 272 -10.13 11.55 8.78
N ILE A 273 -10.56 11.50 7.51
CA ILE A 273 -10.15 12.50 6.52
C ILE A 273 -10.60 13.91 6.96
N ASP A 274 -11.83 14.05 7.42
CA ASP A 274 -12.33 15.32 7.97
C ASP A 274 -11.44 15.84 9.11
N TYR A 275 -11.05 14.95 10.02
CA TYR A 275 -10.19 15.27 11.13
C TYR A 275 -8.83 15.81 10.66
N VAL A 276 -8.18 15.07 9.76
CA VAL A 276 -6.86 15.45 9.20
C VAL A 276 -6.94 16.79 8.45
N LYS A 277 -8.03 17.05 7.72
CA LYS A 277 -8.28 18.31 7.01
C LYS A 277 -8.46 19.52 7.96
N GLY A 278 -8.78 19.29 9.21
CA GLY A 278 -8.81 20.31 10.24
C GLY A 278 -7.43 20.86 10.64
N HIS A 279 -6.35 20.24 10.20
CA HIS A 279 -4.99 20.62 10.55
C HIS A 279 -4.32 21.39 9.41
N SER A 280 -3.57 22.43 9.75
CA SER A 280 -2.77 23.20 8.78
C SER A 280 -1.45 22.49 8.46
N GLY A 281 -0.83 22.82 7.31
CA GLY A 281 0.48 22.26 6.97
C GLY A 281 0.45 20.78 6.59
N VAL A 282 -0.70 20.28 6.12
CA VAL A 282 -0.90 18.92 5.63
C VAL A 282 -0.91 18.92 4.11
N TRP A 283 -0.05 18.12 3.51
CA TRP A 283 -0.05 17.85 2.08
C TRP A 283 -0.68 16.48 1.80
N PHE A 284 -1.90 16.47 1.27
CA PHE A 284 -2.52 15.24 0.77
C PHE A 284 -1.93 14.90 -0.59
N CYS A 285 -1.35 13.72 -0.73
CA CYS A 285 -0.67 13.29 -1.94
C CYS A 285 -0.85 11.79 -2.19
N ARG A 286 -0.66 11.39 -3.45
CA ARG A 286 -0.53 9.98 -3.83
C ARG A 286 0.90 9.50 -3.54
N CYS A 287 1.13 8.19 -3.52
CA CYS A 287 2.48 7.65 -3.35
C CYS A 287 3.41 8.11 -4.48
N VAL A 288 2.92 8.17 -5.71
CA VAL A 288 3.70 8.66 -6.86
C VAL A 288 4.09 10.13 -6.72
N ASP A 289 3.22 10.98 -6.17
CA ASP A 289 3.53 12.41 -5.95
C ASP A 289 4.65 12.57 -4.93
N MET A 290 4.60 11.79 -3.85
CA MET A 290 5.65 11.75 -2.82
C MET A 290 6.99 11.27 -3.40
N ALA A 291 6.96 10.21 -4.22
CA ALA A 291 8.15 9.67 -4.85
C ALA A 291 8.77 10.65 -5.85
N ASN A 292 7.96 11.29 -6.69
CA ASN A 292 8.44 12.30 -7.63
C ASN A 292 9.06 13.50 -6.91
N PHE A 293 8.39 14.02 -5.88
CA PHE A 293 8.97 15.09 -5.06
C PHE A 293 10.35 14.71 -4.52
N TRP A 294 10.49 13.48 -4.01
CA TRP A 294 11.76 13.01 -3.46
C TRP A 294 12.86 12.91 -4.52
N LEU A 295 12.56 12.30 -5.67
CA LEU A 295 13.51 12.16 -6.78
C LEU A 295 13.95 13.50 -7.39
N GLU A 296 13.04 14.47 -7.49
CA GLU A 296 13.33 15.82 -8.01
C GLU A 296 14.25 16.63 -7.10
N HIS A 297 14.24 16.37 -5.79
CA HIS A 297 14.99 17.14 -4.80
C HIS A 297 16.28 16.42 -4.35
N GLU A 298 16.37 15.13 -4.57
CA GLU A 298 17.56 14.37 -4.22
C GLU A 298 18.75 14.71 -5.16
N GLY A 299 19.76 15.38 -4.62
CA GLY A 299 20.93 15.83 -5.37
C GLY A 299 20.98 17.34 -5.65
N ARG A 300 20.04 18.11 -5.05
CA ARG A 300 20.13 19.57 -5.03
C ARG A 300 20.97 20.08 -3.88
#